data_6613d656bd570370eb4c74fd17352d61
#
_entry.id   6613d656bd570370eb4c74fd17352d61
#
_cell.length_a   1.000
_cell.length_b   1.000
_cell.length_c   1.000
_cell.angle_alpha   90.00
_cell.angle_beta   90.00
_cell.angle_gamma   90.00
#
_symmetry.space_group_name_H-M   'P 1'
#
loop_
_entity.id
_entity.type
_entity.pdbx_description
1 polymer ?
#
loop_
_entity_poly.entity_id
_entity_poly.type
_entity_poly.pdbx_seq_one_letter_code
_entity_poly.pdbx_strand_id
1 'polypeptide(L)'
;RHINLSFNYFGNFYRIIDITQITVNSIKATFTADNSDATFLFGLIEKAEFDKLGNDKAFLEYELGRLNSEVANDPWSNTLEEYLDFLLGWWDPADQVLNRDNLKADTDYYIYAYGINTKGEFTTGLFKQLVHTAGLIDIAFNLQASGITSTTATITARPDNDDTYYYLGFITKNEFDNEFNGNEEHVVNNALATVRMAASGGATLDQIPTIHKGNGLLQLTGLTPDMEYYMLAFGIDESINACSHLTKAEFKTTPVTVTDDCTFALATVSAEPMFINVNVKPTDESTRYFLTIKKTSDVAGLTATQVADNELAFNNGFNPPVDWTTDPRVFTGEQTLNSRKNLGVTTIMPSTEYTVYAFGVSAEGVRTTIVSTLNVTTPSATESAMTLSIKDVTAGGETDPNDWFGNTIPYFTYGITPSVDNEYYYTGVVKKSEYDTFPDDKAFMADAIAKAGDLIMMNCYMGENNSSLSTPALFKTTTDYTGNTLVNGDTYYIFTFGYAGIATTPLFKYEVKADDGSTGGGWWPEW
;
A
#
# COMPACT_ATOMS: atom_id res chain seq x y z
N ARG A 1 24.49 13.48 -24.41
CA ARG A 1 25.57 14.47 -24.71
C ARG A 1 26.37 14.70 -23.43
N HIS A 2 27.63 14.29 -23.39
CA HIS A 2 28.57 14.70 -22.32
C HIS A 2 28.92 16.17 -22.55
N ILE A 3 28.62 17.01 -21.57
CA ILE A 3 29.02 18.42 -21.58
C ILE A 3 30.03 18.61 -20.45
N ASN A 4 31.31 18.61 -20.79
CA ASN A 4 32.39 18.96 -19.89
C ASN A 4 32.60 20.48 -19.95
N LEU A 5 32.35 21.19 -18.87
CA LEU A 5 32.62 22.60 -18.73
C LEU A 5 33.47 22.86 -17.48
N SER A 6 34.73 23.24 -17.68
CA SER A 6 35.59 23.75 -16.62
C SER A 6 35.51 25.27 -16.57
N PHE A 7 35.24 25.85 -15.41
CA PHE A 7 35.22 27.30 -15.20
C PHE A 7 36.05 27.76 -14.00
N ASN A 8 36.63 28.96 -14.15
CA ASN A 8 37.66 29.55 -13.34
C ASN A 8 37.17 30.41 -12.17
N TYR A 9 37.87 30.29 -11.04
CA TYR A 9 38.34 31.30 -10.09
C TYR A 9 37.32 31.99 -9.13
N PHE A 10 37.23 31.45 -7.92
CA PHE A 10 37.34 32.18 -6.65
C PHE A 10 37.83 31.20 -5.57
N GLY A 11 39.15 31.32 -5.21
CA GLY A 11 39.77 30.61 -4.09
C GLY A 11 39.87 29.09 -4.24
N ASN A 12 41.01 28.60 -4.69
CA ASN A 12 41.60 27.24 -4.62
C ASN A 12 40.70 25.97 -4.58
N PHE A 13 39.55 25.96 -5.23
CA PHE A 13 38.73 24.74 -5.41
C PHE A 13 38.21 24.69 -6.85
N TYR A 14 38.74 23.75 -7.64
CA TYR A 14 38.10 23.37 -8.91
C TYR A 14 37.00 22.37 -8.59
N ARG A 15 35.79 22.63 -9.07
CA ARG A 15 34.69 21.68 -9.05
C ARG A 15 34.29 21.37 -10.47
N ILE A 16 34.09 20.09 -10.75
CA ILE A 16 33.55 19.62 -12.00
C ILE A 16 32.17 19.11 -11.70
N ILE A 17 31.15 19.66 -12.37
CA ILE A 17 29.83 19.02 -12.49
C ILE A 17 29.82 18.33 -13.83
N ASP A 18 29.83 17.02 -13.83
CA ASP A 18 29.62 16.22 -15.04
C ASP A 18 28.18 15.79 -15.09
N ILE A 19 27.42 16.35 -16.04
CA ILE A 19 26.03 15.99 -16.24
C ILE A 19 26.01 14.77 -17.14
N THR A 20 25.69 13.62 -16.56
CA THR A 20 25.72 12.33 -17.25
C THR A 20 24.38 11.99 -17.92
N GLN A 21 23.28 12.54 -17.40
CA GLN A 21 21.95 12.28 -17.94
C GLN A 21 21.02 13.47 -17.71
N ILE A 22 20.25 13.83 -18.74
CA ILE A 22 19.08 14.69 -18.67
C ILE A 22 17.99 14.01 -19.50
N THR A 23 16.85 13.73 -18.85
CA THR A 23 15.66 13.20 -19.52
C THR A 23 14.50 14.19 -19.42
N VAL A 24 13.30 13.75 -19.72
CA VAL A 24 12.07 14.53 -19.56
C VAL A 24 11.81 14.91 -18.10
N ASN A 25 12.18 14.05 -17.16
CA ASN A 25 11.84 14.21 -15.74
C ASN A 25 12.94 13.71 -14.78
N SER A 26 14.16 13.53 -15.27
CA SER A 26 15.31 13.17 -14.43
C SER A 26 16.59 13.89 -14.83
N ILE A 27 17.42 14.13 -13.85
CA ILE A 27 18.78 14.68 -14.03
C ILE A 27 19.74 13.87 -13.17
N LYS A 28 20.84 13.43 -13.79
CA LYS A 28 21.96 12.79 -13.10
C LYS A 28 23.23 13.56 -13.36
N ALA A 29 23.95 13.89 -12.28
CA ALA A 29 25.22 14.60 -12.35
C ALA A 29 26.19 14.07 -11.30
N THR A 30 27.48 14.14 -11.58
CA THR A 30 28.57 13.83 -10.65
C THR A 30 29.31 15.11 -10.28
N PHE A 31 29.61 15.27 -9.00
CA PHE A 31 30.36 16.38 -8.46
C PHE A 31 31.74 15.89 -8.01
N THR A 32 32.79 16.54 -8.46
CA THR A 32 34.15 16.23 -8.07
C THR A 32 34.84 17.50 -7.57
N ALA A 33 35.46 17.42 -6.39
CA ALA A 33 36.32 18.47 -5.87
C ALA A 33 37.79 18.09 -6.11
N ASP A 34 38.65 19.06 -6.39
CA ASP A 34 40.09 18.88 -6.59
C ASP A 34 40.87 18.79 -5.27
N ASN A 35 40.22 19.00 -4.14
CA ASN A 35 40.81 18.90 -2.81
C ASN A 35 40.09 17.81 -2.00
N SER A 36 40.85 16.81 -1.55
CA SER A 36 40.35 15.69 -0.74
C SER A 36 39.76 16.09 0.62
N ASP A 37 40.12 17.30 1.10
CA ASP A 37 39.62 17.79 2.41
C ASP A 37 38.43 18.72 2.25
N ALA A 38 37.89 18.90 1.02
CA ALA A 38 36.77 19.79 0.77
C ALA A 38 35.44 19.14 1.19
N THR A 39 34.71 19.82 2.05
CA THR A 39 33.31 19.47 2.38
C THR A 39 32.36 20.41 1.66
N PHE A 40 31.35 19.86 1.02
CA PHE A 40 30.37 20.63 0.27
C PHE A 40 29.02 19.92 0.23
N LEU A 41 27.94 20.68 0.10
CA LEU A 41 26.62 20.17 -0.20
C LEU A 41 26.24 20.56 -1.63
N PHE A 42 25.36 19.77 -2.21
CA PHE A 42 24.88 19.95 -3.57
C PHE A 42 23.41 19.58 -3.68
N GLY A 43 22.77 20.05 -4.73
CA GLY A 43 21.36 19.76 -4.97
C GLY A 43 20.88 20.26 -6.31
N LEU A 44 19.55 20.25 -6.43
CA LEU A 44 18.79 20.73 -7.57
C LEU A 44 17.67 21.63 -7.08
N ILE A 45 17.46 22.75 -7.76
CA ILE A 45 16.33 23.65 -7.52
C ILE A 45 15.73 24.10 -8.85
N GLU A 46 14.40 24.16 -8.94
CA GLU A 46 13.74 24.78 -10.10
C GLU A 46 14.17 26.25 -10.22
N LYS A 47 14.57 26.67 -11.41
CA LYS A 47 15.04 28.04 -11.64
C LYS A 47 14.03 29.09 -11.17
N ALA A 48 12.74 28.84 -11.38
CA ALA A 48 11.66 29.75 -10.95
C ALA A 48 11.62 29.92 -9.41
N GLU A 49 11.92 28.87 -8.64
CA GLU A 49 12.00 28.96 -7.18
C GLU A 49 13.26 29.68 -6.73
N PHE A 50 14.40 29.42 -7.38
CA PHE A 50 15.63 30.15 -7.13
C PHE A 50 15.46 31.65 -7.40
N ASP A 51 14.84 32.01 -8.51
CA ASP A 51 14.63 33.42 -8.90
C ASP A 51 13.74 34.18 -7.90
N LYS A 52 12.81 33.50 -7.19
CA LYS A 52 12.02 34.10 -6.09
C LYS A 52 12.87 34.49 -4.89
N LEU A 53 13.96 33.79 -4.64
CA LEU A 53 14.91 34.11 -3.55
C LEU A 53 15.80 35.32 -3.91
N GLY A 54 15.93 35.62 -5.20
CA GLY A 54 16.50 36.85 -5.72
C GLY A 54 17.99 36.82 -6.03
N ASN A 55 18.85 36.19 -5.22
CA ASN A 55 20.28 36.11 -5.47
C ASN A 55 20.96 34.96 -4.70
N ASP A 56 22.23 34.69 -5.02
CA ASP A 56 23.02 33.60 -4.46
C ASP A 56 23.13 33.65 -2.93
N LYS A 57 23.27 34.87 -2.36
CA LYS A 57 23.34 35.03 -0.91
C LYS A 57 22.03 34.63 -0.22
N ALA A 58 20.91 35.11 -0.74
CA ALA A 58 19.59 34.77 -0.21
C ALA A 58 19.31 33.28 -0.35
N PHE A 59 19.78 32.65 -1.42
CA PHE A 59 19.70 31.20 -1.58
C PHE A 59 20.52 30.45 -0.51
N LEU A 60 21.74 30.86 -0.24
CA LEU A 60 22.57 30.24 0.81
C LEU A 60 21.94 30.41 2.20
N GLU A 61 21.33 31.58 2.49
CA GLU A 61 20.57 31.80 3.72
C GLU A 61 19.34 30.89 3.82
N TYR A 62 18.64 30.65 2.71
CA TYR A 62 17.54 29.69 2.61
C TYR A 62 18.02 28.25 2.87
N GLU A 63 19.14 27.80 2.26
CA GLU A 63 19.71 26.47 2.47
C GLU A 63 20.14 26.27 3.94
N LEU A 64 20.72 27.27 4.57
CA LEU A 64 21.05 27.21 6.01
C LEU A 64 19.80 27.07 6.88
N GLY A 65 18.72 27.79 6.51
CA GLY A 65 17.41 27.66 7.17
C GLY A 65 16.81 26.25 7.00
N ARG A 66 16.94 25.66 5.80
CA ARG A 66 16.50 24.30 5.52
C ARG A 66 17.26 23.29 6.36
N LEU A 67 18.60 23.37 6.42
CA LEU A 67 19.44 22.51 7.25
C LEU A 67 19.04 22.59 8.74
N ASN A 68 18.81 23.79 9.27
CA ASN A 68 18.36 23.94 10.65
C ASN A 68 16.96 23.32 10.89
N SER A 69 16.10 23.33 9.88
CA SER A 69 14.79 22.67 9.97
C SER A 69 14.91 21.14 9.94
N GLU A 70 15.88 20.60 9.20
CA GLU A 70 16.16 19.17 9.18
C GLU A 70 16.68 18.67 10.52
N VAL A 71 17.55 19.44 11.19
CA VAL A 71 18.01 19.13 12.57
C VAL A 71 16.84 18.96 13.53
N ALA A 72 15.81 19.80 13.42
CA ALA A 72 14.63 19.71 14.30
C ALA A 72 13.82 18.41 14.12
N ASN A 73 13.99 17.73 12.99
CA ASN A 73 13.30 16.48 12.65
C ASN A 73 14.24 15.26 12.69
N ASP A 74 15.52 15.45 12.95
CA ASP A 74 16.50 14.37 13.01
C ASP A 74 16.56 13.79 14.45
N PRO A 75 16.29 12.48 14.63
CA PRO A 75 16.30 11.87 15.96
C PRO A 75 17.72 11.70 16.57
N TRP A 76 18.76 11.89 15.75
CA TRP A 76 20.15 11.61 16.12
C TRP A 76 20.99 12.86 16.39
N SER A 77 20.52 14.04 16.00
CA SER A 77 21.25 15.30 16.10
C SER A 77 20.42 16.35 16.85
N ASN A 78 21.04 17.04 17.82
CA ASN A 78 20.39 18.12 18.55
C ASN A 78 20.87 19.52 18.09
N THR A 79 21.94 19.57 17.32
CA THR A 79 22.55 20.80 16.82
C THR A 79 22.92 20.67 15.34
N LEU A 80 23.01 21.82 14.65
CA LEU A 80 23.47 21.83 13.26
C LEU A 80 24.89 21.26 13.12
N GLU A 81 25.75 21.48 14.10
CA GLU A 81 27.12 20.94 14.09
C GLU A 81 27.12 19.42 14.15
N GLU A 82 26.34 18.80 15.03
CA GLU A 82 26.18 17.33 15.11
C GLU A 82 25.61 16.77 13.81
N TYR A 83 24.59 17.40 13.26
CA TYR A 83 23.96 16.99 12.00
C TYR A 83 24.94 17.05 10.82
N LEU A 84 25.70 18.15 10.70
CA LEU A 84 26.68 18.29 9.63
C LEU A 84 27.91 17.41 9.84
N ASP A 85 28.33 17.14 11.08
CA ASP A 85 29.42 16.22 11.39
C ASP A 85 29.05 14.80 10.95
N PHE A 86 27.82 14.36 11.23
CA PHE A 86 27.30 13.10 10.73
C PHE A 86 27.18 13.07 9.21
N LEU A 87 26.60 14.11 8.60
CA LEU A 87 26.37 14.19 7.15
C LEU A 87 27.67 14.26 6.35
N LEU A 88 28.68 14.97 6.86
CA LEU A 88 29.96 15.19 6.19
C LEU A 88 31.08 14.25 6.66
N GLY A 89 30.90 13.54 7.77
CA GLY A 89 31.92 12.66 8.35
C GLY A 89 32.27 11.44 7.51
N TRP A 90 31.36 11.00 6.63
CA TRP A 90 31.55 9.90 5.68
C TRP A 90 31.72 10.39 4.25
N TRP A 91 32.05 11.67 4.08
CA TRP A 91 32.05 12.35 2.80
C TRP A 91 33.29 12.01 1.99
N ASP A 92 33.11 11.39 0.81
CA ASP A 92 34.18 11.29 -0.20
C ASP A 92 33.99 12.41 -1.25
N PRO A 93 34.87 13.43 -1.29
CA PRO A 93 34.70 14.53 -2.23
C PRO A 93 34.98 14.15 -3.70
N ALA A 94 35.46 12.93 -3.94
CA ALA A 94 35.82 12.48 -5.28
C ALA A 94 34.63 11.93 -6.08
N ASP A 95 33.51 11.56 -5.42
CA ASP A 95 32.50 10.73 -6.08
C ASP A 95 31.03 11.01 -5.59
N GLN A 96 30.66 12.29 -5.59
CA GLN A 96 29.29 12.67 -5.18
C GLN A 96 28.34 12.69 -6.36
N VAL A 97 27.26 11.91 -6.28
CA VAL A 97 26.28 11.75 -7.36
C VAL A 97 24.92 12.36 -6.98
N LEU A 98 24.48 13.31 -7.79
CA LEU A 98 23.08 13.76 -7.80
C LEU A 98 22.29 12.83 -8.73
N ASN A 99 21.26 12.22 -8.20
CA ASN A 99 20.24 11.52 -8.98
C ASN A 99 18.88 12.06 -8.54
N ARG A 100 18.18 12.74 -9.44
CA ARG A 100 16.85 13.31 -9.19
C ARG A 100 15.89 12.88 -10.27
N ASP A 101 14.80 12.25 -9.83
CA ASP A 101 13.69 11.81 -10.65
C ASP A 101 12.44 12.64 -10.32
N ASN A 102 11.34 12.43 -11.06
CA ASN A 102 10.06 13.12 -10.90
C ASN A 102 10.16 14.65 -11.09
N LEU A 103 11.06 15.09 -11.94
CA LEU A 103 11.17 16.49 -12.34
C LEU A 103 10.08 16.85 -13.36
N LYS A 104 9.76 18.13 -13.46
CA LYS A 104 8.86 18.64 -14.51
C LYS A 104 9.56 18.61 -15.86
N ALA A 105 8.84 18.21 -16.90
CA ALA A 105 9.30 18.29 -18.29
C ALA A 105 9.46 19.77 -18.74
N ASP A 106 10.27 20.01 -19.74
CA ASP A 106 10.48 21.32 -20.38
C ASP A 106 10.72 22.44 -19.36
N THR A 107 11.53 22.16 -18.33
CA THR A 107 11.69 23.04 -17.17
C THR A 107 13.17 23.31 -16.87
N ASP A 108 13.46 24.57 -16.58
CA ASP A 108 14.79 25.02 -16.17
C ASP A 108 15.06 24.72 -14.70
N TYR A 109 16.21 24.11 -14.43
CA TYR A 109 16.72 23.85 -13.09
C TYR A 109 18.14 24.38 -12.93
N TYR A 110 18.51 24.77 -11.71
CA TYR A 110 19.89 24.92 -11.33
C TYR A 110 20.36 23.68 -10.58
N ILE A 111 21.38 23.01 -11.12
CA ILE A 111 22.24 22.12 -10.34
C ILE A 111 23.18 23.02 -9.56
N TYR A 112 23.29 22.84 -8.26
CA TYR A 112 24.10 23.71 -7.43
C TYR A 112 24.98 22.94 -6.45
N ALA A 113 26.08 23.60 -6.00
CA ALA A 113 26.91 23.15 -4.91
C ALA A 113 27.49 24.35 -4.16
N TYR A 114 27.73 24.18 -2.87
CA TYR A 114 28.42 25.16 -2.03
C TYR A 114 29.26 24.47 -0.96
N GLY A 115 30.43 25.03 -0.64
CA GLY A 115 31.27 24.55 0.44
C GLY A 115 30.68 24.96 1.79
N ILE A 116 30.65 24.02 2.73
CA ILE A 116 30.21 24.22 4.10
C ILE A 116 31.07 23.35 5.02
N ASN A 117 31.41 23.85 6.21
CA ASN A 117 32.06 23.08 7.26
C ASN A 117 31.04 22.54 8.29
N THR A 118 31.51 21.71 9.21
CA THR A 118 30.67 21.12 10.27
C THR A 118 30.05 22.16 11.22
N LYS A 119 30.60 23.36 11.27
CA LYS A 119 30.02 24.48 12.07
C LYS A 119 28.89 25.23 11.36
N GLY A 120 28.55 24.84 10.14
CA GLY A 120 27.55 25.52 9.34
C GLY A 120 28.05 26.81 8.66
N GLU A 121 29.39 27.02 8.60
CA GLU A 121 29.96 28.17 7.94
C GLU A 121 30.23 27.86 6.47
N PHE A 122 29.79 28.75 5.58
CA PHE A 122 30.08 28.60 4.14
C PHE A 122 31.56 28.85 3.86
N THR A 123 32.19 27.84 3.31
CA THR A 123 33.64 27.89 2.93
C THR A 123 33.83 28.35 1.50
N THR A 124 32.79 28.33 0.66
CA THR A 124 32.77 28.89 -0.70
C THR A 124 31.46 29.62 -0.98
N GLY A 125 31.44 30.40 -2.06
CA GLY A 125 30.19 30.90 -2.66
C GLY A 125 29.38 29.77 -3.30
N LEU A 126 28.16 30.13 -3.74
CA LEU A 126 27.32 29.23 -4.50
C LEU A 126 27.89 29.00 -5.89
N PHE A 127 28.05 27.73 -6.24
CA PHE A 127 28.26 27.30 -7.61
C PHE A 127 26.93 26.77 -8.16
N LYS A 128 26.55 27.20 -9.38
CA LYS A 128 25.32 26.70 -10.01
C LYS A 128 25.43 26.62 -11.51
N GLN A 129 24.80 25.62 -12.09
CA GLN A 129 24.72 25.39 -13.53
C GLN A 129 23.29 25.25 -13.95
N LEU A 130 22.89 26.03 -14.97
CA LEU A 130 21.57 25.92 -15.57
C LEU A 130 21.51 24.65 -16.41
N VAL A 131 20.45 23.89 -16.22
CA VAL A 131 20.09 22.71 -17.01
C VAL A 131 18.61 22.79 -17.36
N HIS A 132 18.23 22.15 -18.45
CA HIS A 132 16.86 22.14 -18.92
C HIS A 132 16.43 20.70 -19.15
N THR A 133 15.34 20.25 -18.51
CA THR A 133 14.77 18.94 -18.76
C THR A 133 14.19 18.86 -20.17
N ALA A 134 14.27 17.70 -20.81
CA ALA A 134 13.72 17.53 -22.14
C ALA A 134 12.19 17.75 -22.13
N GLY A 135 11.65 18.26 -23.22
CA GLY A 135 10.21 18.27 -23.47
C GLY A 135 9.68 16.88 -23.75
N LEU A 136 8.37 16.69 -23.55
CA LEU A 136 7.68 15.48 -24.00
C LEU A 136 7.81 15.37 -25.52
N ILE A 137 7.99 14.15 -26.01
CA ILE A 137 7.93 13.86 -27.45
C ILE A 137 6.47 13.65 -27.88
N ASP A 138 6.14 14.09 -29.07
CA ASP A 138 4.83 13.79 -29.65
C ASP A 138 4.87 12.37 -30.24
N ILE A 139 4.01 11.51 -29.73
CA ILE A 139 3.75 10.18 -30.28
C ILE A 139 2.25 10.05 -30.47
N ALA A 140 1.83 9.83 -31.71
CA ALA A 140 0.44 9.56 -32.04
C ALA A 140 0.18 8.04 -31.93
N PHE A 141 -0.69 7.64 -30.99
CA PHE A 141 -1.13 6.26 -30.82
C PHE A 141 -2.51 6.04 -31.44
N ASN A 142 -2.61 5.09 -32.37
CA ASN A 142 -3.91 4.58 -32.84
C ASN A 142 -4.31 3.41 -31.94
N LEU A 143 -5.25 3.65 -31.00
CA LEU A 143 -5.77 2.68 -30.06
C LEU A 143 -7.05 2.06 -30.60
N GLN A 144 -7.16 0.72 -30.55
CA GLN A 144 -8.35 0.00 -30.97
C GLN A 144 -8.65 -1.16 -30.02
N ALA A 145 -9.94 -1.36 -29.72
CA ALA A 145 -10.43 -2.54 -29.01
C ALA A 145 -11.17 -3.47 -29.98
N SER A 146 -10.98 -4.76 -29.82
CA SER A 146 -11.61 -5.82 -30.63
C SER A 146 -11.87 -7.06 -29.78
N GLY A 147 -12.67 -8.00 -30.30
CA GLY A 147 -12.99 -9.25 -29.58
C GLY A 147 -13.67 -8.98 -28.23
N ILE A 148 -14.43 -7.90 -28.12
CA ILE A 148 -15.05 -7.47 -26.88
C ILE A 148 -16.18 -8.44 -26.52
N THR A 149 -16.08 -9.01 -25.32
CA THR A 149 -17.14 -9.81 -24.69
C THR A 149 -17.58 -9.15 -23.39
N SER A 150 -18.31 -9.86 -22.55
CA SER A 150 -18.67 -9.38 -21.21
C SER A 150 -17.48 -9.31 -20.25
N THR A 151 -16.44 -10.14 -20.46
CA THR A 151 -15.31 -10.26 -19.54
C THR A 151 -13.94 -10.21 -20.19
N THR A 152 -13.88 -10.07 -21.52
CA THR A 152 -12.62 -10.04 -22.27
C THR A 152 -12.62 -8.96 -23.33
N ALA A 153 -11.44 -8.48 -23.69
CA ALA A 153 -11.20 -7.64 -24.87
C ALA A 153 -9.75 -7.81 -25.33
N THR A 154 -9.49 -7.49 -26.58
CA THR A 154 -8.12 -7.33 -27.08
C THR A 154 -7.93 -5.84 -27.40
N ILE A 155 -6.98 -5.19 -26.78
CA ILE A 155 -6.58 -3.83 -27.11
C ILE A 155 -5.28 -3.83 -27.91
N THR A 156 -5.21 -2.94 -28.90
CA THR A 156 -4.03 -2.77 -29.74
C THR A 156 -3.63 -1.31 -29.79
N ALA A 157 -2.35 -1.05 -29.86
CA ALA A 157 -1.78 0.26 -30.09
C ALA A 157 -0.85 0.24 -31.30
N ARG A 158 -0.93 1.26 -32.15
CA ARG A 158 0.00 1.49 -33.26
C ARG A 158 0.55 2.90 -33.11
N PRO A 159 1.78 3.05 -32.60
CA PRO A 159 2.44 4.34 -32.56
C PRO A 159 2.89 4.77 -33.95
N ASP A 160 3.07 6.06 -34.16
CA ASP A 160 3.77 6.62 -35.32
C ASP A 160 5.30 6.64 -35.14
N ASN A 161 5.78 6.22 -33.98
CA ASN A 161 7.18 6.09 -33.61
C ASN A 161 7.47 4.67 -33.11
N ASP A 162 8.12 3.85 -33.92
CA ASP A 162 8.43 2.45 -33.61
C ASP A 162 9.68 2.27 -32.73
N ASP A 163 10.44 3.35 -32.45
CA ASP A 163 11.72 3.27 -31.74
C ASP A 163 11.61 3.53 -30.23
N THR A 164 10.48 4.06 -29.79
CA THR A 164 10.23 4.38 -28.36
C THR A 164 9.45 3.27 -27.69
N TYR A 165 9.89 2.87 -26.48
CA TYR A 165 9.05 2.04 -25.61
C TYR A 165 7.82 2.80 -25.17
N TYR A 166 6.70 2.11 -24.98
CA TYR A 166 5.48 2.72 -24.48
C TYR A 166 4.67 1.74 -23.61
N TYR A 167 3.94 2.31 -22.68
CA TYR A 167 2.95 1.60 -21.88
C TYR A 167 1.66 1.43 -22.69
N LEU A 168 1.09 0.23 -22.68
CA LEU A 168 -0.27 -0.07 -23.15
C LEU A 168 -1.03 -0.73 -22.02
N GLY A 169 -2.13 -0.14 -21.60
CA GLY A 169 -2.96 -0.64 -20.51
C GLY A 169 -4.39 -0.16 -20.57
N PHE A 170 -5.10 -0.33 -19.47
CA PHE A 170 -6.50 0.09 -19.35
C PHE A 170 -6.83 0.48 -17.92
N ILE A 171 -7.94 1.19 -17.77
CA ILE A 171 -8.52 1.63 -16.50
C ILE A 171 -10.03 1.73 -16.67
N THR A 172 -10.83 1.51 -15.62
CA THR A 172 -12.27 1.82 -15.74
C THR A 172 -12.48 3.32 -15.86
N LYS A 173 -13.51 3.72 -16.61
CA LYS A 173 -13.85 5.15 -16.75
C LYS A 173 -14.20 5.77 -15.40
N ASN A 174 -14.89 5.01 -14.53
CA ASN A 174 -15.21 5.46 -13.18
C ASN A 174 -13.97 5.73 -12.33
N GLU A 175 -12.99 4.84 -12.35
CA GLU A 175 -11.72 4.99 -11.63
C GLU A 175 -10.95 6.21 -12.15
N PHE A 176 -10.83 6.37 -13.48
CA PHE A 176 -10.19 7.54 -14.07
C PHE A 176 -10.88 8.85 -13.67
N ASP A 177 -12.20 8.93 -13.81
CA ASP A 177 -12.95 10.16 -13.60
C ASP A 177 -13.13 10.54 -12.13
N ASN A 178 -13.32 9.55 -11.23
CA ASN A 178 -13.68 9.78 -9.82
C ASN A 178 -12.52 9.53 -8.84
N GLU A 179 -11.75 8.44 -8.98
CA GLU A 179 -10.65 8.16 -8.05
C GLU A 179 -9.41 9.00 -8.38
N PHE A 180 -9.10 9.14 -9.67
CA PHE A 180 -8.03 10.01 -10.13
C PHE A 180 -8.49 11.44 -10.46
N ASN A 181 -9.79 11.76 -10.31
CA ASN A 181 -10.38 13.08 -10.64
C ASN A 181 -10.05 13.55 -12.07
N GLY A 182 -9.94 12.63 -13.03
CA GLY A 182 -9.53 12.91 -14.40
C GLY A 182 -8.08 13.38 -14.55
N ASN A 183 -7.25 13.24 -13.51
CA ASN A 183 -5.86 13.68 -13.53
C ASN A 183 -4.97 12.67 -14.26
N GLU A 184 -4.62 12.99 -15.51
CA GLU A 184 -3.80 12.13 -16.37
C GLU A 184 -2.40 11.87 -15.79
N GLU A 185 -1.80 12.84 -15.12
CA GLU A 185 -0.48 12.67 -14.48
C GLU A 185 -0.52 11.63 -13.37
N HIS A 186 -1.56 11.64 -12.52
CA HIS A 186 -1.72 10.63 -11.48
C HIS A 186 -1.92 9.23 -12.07
N VAL A 187 -2.71 9.10 -13.13
CA VAL A 187 -2.91 7.82 -13.83
C VAL A 187 -1.60 7.30 -14.42
N VAL A 188 -0.83 8.15 -15.08
CA VAL A 188 0.49 7.81 -15.64
C VAL A 188 1.45 7.38 -14.53
N ASN A 189 1.53 8.13 -13.44
CA ASN A 189 2.41 7.81 -12.32
C ASN A 189 2.04 6.48 -11.65
N ASN A 190 0.73 6.17 -11.50
CA ASN A 190 0.25 4.90 -10.98
C ASN A 190 0.64 3.72 -11.89
N ALA A 191 0.47 3.87 -13.21
CA ALA A 191 0.90 2.88 -14.19
C ALA A 191 2.42 2.64 -14.14
N LEU A 192 3.23 3.72 -14.07
CA LEU A 192 4.68 3.64 -13.97
C LEU A 192 5.15 2.98 -12.66
N ALA A 193 4.44 3.18 -11.54
CA ALA A 193 4.76 2.52 -10.28
C ALA A 193 4.70 0.99 -10.42
N THR A 194 3.68 0.47 -11.12
CA THR A 194 3.54 -0.97 -11.39
C THR A 194 4.68 -1.49 -12.29
N VAL A 195 5.05 -0.73 -13.32
CA VAL A 195 6.18 -1.08 -14.22
C VAL A 195 7.50 -1.09 -13.45
N ARG A 196 7.75 -0.07 -12.62
CA ARG A 196 8.97 0.01 -11.78
C ARG A 196 9.06 -1.14 -10.78
N MET A 197 7.92 -1.55 -10.20
CA MET A 197 7.88 -2.71 -9.30
C MET A 197 8.29 -4.01 -10.05
N ALA A 198 7.78 -4.24 -11.24
CA ALA A 198 8.18 -5.39 -12.07
C ALA A 198 9.67 -5.34 -12.44
N ALA A 199 10.18 -4.17 -12.82
CA ALA A 199 11.60 -3.97 -13.15
C ALA A 199 12.51 -4.16 -11.93
N SER A 200 12.11 -3.71 -10.73
CA SER A 200 12.87 -3.94 -9.49
C SER A 200 12.94 -5.42 -9.11
N GLY A 201 11.96 -6.22 -9.53
CA GLY A 201 11.97 -7.68 -9.45
C GLY A 201 12.88 -8.36 -10.48
N GLY A 202 13.61 -7.60 -11.30
CA GLY A 202 14.57 -8.10 -12.29
C GLY A 202 14.00 -8.27 -13.71
N ALA A 203 12.75 -7.89 -13.97
CA ALA A 203 12.19 -7.93 -15.33
C ALA A 203 12.78 -6.81 -16.20
N THR A 204 13.15 -7.13 -17.43
CA THR A 204 13.48 -6.11 -18.44
C THR A 204 12.21 -5.53 -19.05
N LEU A 205 12.28 -4.35 -19.67
CA LEU A 205 11.12 -3.71 -20.30
C LEU A 205 10.38 -4.64 -21.27
N ASP A 206 11.11 -5.39 -22.09
CA ASP A 206 10.53 -6.35 -23.06
C ASP A 206 9.81 -7.56 -22.40
N GLN A 207 10.04 -7.80 -21.12
CA GLN A 207 9.39 -8.88 -20.37
C GLN A 207 8.13 -8.44 -19.63
N ILE A 208 7.86 -7.14 -19.58
CA ILE A 208 6.69 -6.58 -18.90
C ILE A 208 5.52 -6.55 -19.89
N PRO A 209 4.40 -7.27 -19.64
CA PRO A 209 3.33 -7.44 -20.62
C PRO A 209 2.65 -6.14 -21.09
N THR A 210 2.72 -5.10 -20.28
CA THR A 210 2.14 -3.77 -20.60
C THR A 210 3.11 -2.85 -21.33
N ILE A 211 4.35 -3.28 -21.57
CA ILE A 211 5.36 -2.49 -22.26
C ILE A 211 5.58 -3.05 -23.66
N HIS A 212 5.56 -2.16 -24.64
CA HIS A 212 5.67 -2.50 -26.06
C HIS A 212 6.64 -1.55 -26.77
N LYS A 213 7.10 -2.00 -27.93
CA LYS A 213 7.84 -1.21 -28.92
C LYS A 213 7.28 -1.54 -30.32
N GLY A 214 6.99 -0.55 -31.13
CA GLY A 214 6.23 -0.75 -32.37
C GLY A 214 4.77 -1.13 -32.12
N ASN A 215 4.20 -2.03 -32.94
CA ASN A 215 2.80 -2.45 -32.77
C ASN A 215 2.62 -3.31 -31.50
N GLY A 216 1.78 -2.87 -30.58
CA GLY A 216 1.45 -3.58 -29.34
C GLY A 216 0.07 -4.21 -29.35
N LEU A 217 -0.05 -5.32 -28.60
CA LEU A 217 -1.30 -6.02 -28.38
C LEU A 217 -1.36 -6.51 -26.94
N LEU A 218 -2.47 -6.25 -26.26
CA LEU A 218 -2.73 -6.72 -24.90
C LEU A 218 -4.08 -7.43 -24.86
N GLN A 219 -4.09 -8.69 -24.43
CA GLN A 219 -5.31 -9.45 -24.20
C GLN A 219 -5.79 -9.21 -22.78
N LEU A 220 -7.01 -8.75 -22.63
CA LEU A 220 -7.65 -8.46 -21.36
C LEU A 220 -8.61 -9.59 -20.99
N THR A 221 -8.54 -10.03 -19.75
CA THR A 221 -9.45 -11.00 -19.13
C THR A 221 -9.90 -10.49 -17.77
N GLY A 222 -10.98 -11.04 -17.23
CA GLY A 222 -11.49 -10.61 -15.93
C GLY A 222 -12.11 -9.22 -15.93
N LEU A 223 -12.51 -8.70 -17.10
CA LEU A 223 -13.20 -7.43 -17.19
C LEU A 223 -14.61 -7.53 -16.57
N THR A 224 -15.10 -6.43 -16.04
CA THR A 224 -16.47 -6.31 -15.55
C THR A 224 -17.45 -6.18 -16.74
N PRO A 225 -18.56 -6.93 -16.77
CA PRO A 225 -19.59 -6.77 -17.80
C PRO A 225 -20.26 -5.40 -17.78
N ASP A 226 -20.72 -4.96 -18.97
CA ASP A 226 -21.42 -3.67 -19.18
C ASP A 226 -20.68 -2.44 -18.63
N MET A 227 -19.34 -2.52 -18.52
CA MET A 227 -18.47 -1.49 -17.95
C MET A 227 -17.74 -0.71 -19.04
N GLU A 228 -17.63 0.61 -18.83
CA GLU A 228 -16.85 1.50 -19.68
C GLU A 228 -15.40 1.58 -19.21
N TYR A 229 -14.47 1.51 -20.16
CA TYR A 229 -13.03 1.53 -19.93
C TYR A 229 -12.35 2.56 -20.82
N TYR A 230 -11.22 3.09 -20.36
CA TYR A 230 -10.23 3.74 -21.19
C TYR A 230 -9.08 2.77 -21.49
N MET A 231 -8.72 2.65 -22.78
CA MET A 231 -7.39 2.19 -23.19
C MET A 231 -6.43 3.34 -23.01
N LEU A 232 -5.23 3.06 -22.52
CA LEU A 232 -4.20 4.03 -22.20
C LEU A 232 -2.91 3.69 -22.94
N ALA A 233 -2.28 4.68 -23.59
CA ALA A 233 -0.92 4.54 -24.10
C ALA A 233 -0.12 5.82 -23.90
N PHE A 234 1.15 5.71 -23.53
CA PHE A 234 2.11 6.79 -23.42
C PHE A 234 3.53 6.27 -23.56
N GLY A 235 4.42 7.05 -24.18
CA GLY A 235 5.84 6.71 -24.34
C GLY A 235 6.56 6.70 -23.00
N ILE A 236 7.52 5.78 -22.86
CA ILE A 236 8.40 5.68 -21.71
C ILE A 236 9.87 5.68 -22.16
N ASP A 237 10.75 6.24 -21.33
CA ASP A 237 12.20 6.18 -21.53
C ASP A 237 12.81 4.94 -20.85
N GLU A 238 14.11 4.71 -21.06
CA GLU A 238 14.85 3.58 -20.47
C GLU A 238 14.91 3.63 -18.93
N SER A 239 14.63 4.77 -18.32
CA SER A 239 14.57 4.97 -16.86
C SER A 239 13.16 4.80 -16.30
N ILE A 240 12.22 4.31 -17.12
CA ILE A 240 10.81 4.09 -16.78
C ILE A 240 10.12 5.40 -16.35
N ASN A 241 10.31 6.44 -17.16
CA ASN A 241 9.62 7.70 -17.00
C ASN A 241 8.78 7.99 -18.24
N ALA A 242 7.63 8.66 -18.05
CA ALA A 242 6.82 9.09 -19.18
C ALA A 242 7.61 10.09 -20.04
N CYS A 243 7.70 9.84 -21.33
CA CYS A 243 8.34 10.72 -22.30
C CYS A 243 7.39 11.28 -23.37
N SER A 244 6.10 10.90 -23.36
CA SER A 244 5.05 11.48 -24.21
C SER A 244 3.79 11.76 -23.40
N HIS A 245 2.86 12.52 -23.99
CA HIS A 245 1.53 12.69 -23.44
C HIS A 245 0.74 11.38 -23.41
N LEU A 246 -0.23 11.28 -22.48
CA LEU A 246 -1.17 10.18 -22.43
C LEU A 246 -2.15 10.27 -23.60
N THR A 247 -2.26 9.18 -24.36
CA THR A 247 -3.35 8.95 -25.31
C THR A 247 -4.34 7.98 -24.70
N LYS A 248 -5.65 8.30 -24.79
CA LYS A 248 -6.72 7.43 -24.31
C LYS A 248 -7.83 7.27 -25.34
N ALA A 249 -8.46 6.09 -25.35
CA ALA A 249 -9.64 5.81 -26.16
C ALA A 249 -10.60 4.91 -25.38
N GLU A 250 -11.89 5.05 -25.62
CA GLU A 250 -12.93 4.32 -24.89
C GLU A 250 -13.25 2.98 -25.54
N PHE A 251 -13.62 2.00 -24.69
CA PHE A 251 -14.36 0.81 -25.11
C PHE A 251 -15.32 0.39 -23.99
N LYS A 252 -16.32 -0.42 -24.34
CA LYS A 252 -17.30 -0.93 -23.38
C LYS A 252 -17.45 -2.43 -23.54
N THR A 253 -17.41 -3.17 -22.44
CA THR A 253 -17.73 -4.61 -22.42
C THR A 253 -19.21 -4.83 -22.66
N THR A 254 -19.57 -5.98 -23.22
CA THR A 254 -20.97 -6.34 -23.42
C THR A 254 -21.64 -6.74 -22.11
N PRO A 255 -22.95 -6.55 -21.94
CA PRO A 255 -23.71 -7.12 -20.82
C PRO A 255 -23.62 -8.65 -20.81
N VAL A 256 -23.75 -9.25 -19.61
CA VAL A 256 -23.90 -10.70 -19.48
C VAL A 256 -25.25 -11.13 -20.04
N THR A 257 -25.25 -12.17 -20.87
CA THR A 257 -26.48 -12.85 -21.29
C THR A 257 -26.86 -13.90 -20.24
N VAL A 258 -28.01 -13.76 -19.62
CA VAL A 258 -28.57 -14.78 -18.71
C VAL A 258 -28.90 -16.04 -19.52
N THR A 259 -28.35 -17.18 -19.09
CA THR A 259 -28.48 -18.48 -19.79
C THR A 259 -29.28 -19.52 -18.99
N ASP A 260 -29.60 -19.20 -17.72
CA ASP A 260 -30.29 -20.08 -16.77
C ASP A 260 -31.41 -19.26 -16.08
N ASP A 261 -32.63 -19.78 -16.07
CA ASP A 261 -33.80 -19.15 -15.49
C ASP A 261 -34.00 -19.44 -13.98
N CYS A 262 -33.05 -20.14 -13.36
CA CYS A 262 -33.04 -20.40 -11.93
C CYS A 262 -33.09 -19.11 -11.12
N THR A 263 -33.93 -19.12 -10.07
CA THR A 263 -34.06 -18.07 -9.08
C THR A 263 -33.76 -18.62 -7.69
N PHE A 264 -33.38 -17.74 -6.75
CA PHE A 264 -33.03 -18.16 -5.39
C PHE A 264 -33.97 -17.53 -4.38
N ALA A 265 -34.69 -18.36 -3.64
CA ALA A 265 -35.42 -17.92 -2.45
C ALA A 265 -34.42 -17.77 -1.30
N LEU A 266 -34.30 -16.55 -0.77
CA LEU A 266 -33.37 -16.18 0.29
C LEU A 266 -34.17 -15.93 1.58
N ALA A 267 -33.70 -16.48 2.70
CA ALA A 267 -34.32 -16.22 4.01
C ALA A 267 -33.22 -16.07 5.09
N THR A 268 -33.35 -15.08 5.96
CA THR A 268 -32.51 -14.96 7.15
C THR A 268 -32.89 -16.07 8.15
N VAL A 269 -31.94 -16.94 8.48
CA VAL A 269 -32.09 -17.94 9.54
C VAL A 269 -31.80 -17.30 10.90
N SER A 270 -30.70 -16.57 11.01
CA SER A 270 -30.39 -15.68 12.13
C SER A 270 -29.47 -14.55 11.69
N ALA A 271 -29.52 -13.44 12.42
CA ALA A 271 -28.55 -12.35 12.31
C ALA A 271 -27.97 -12.09 13.71
N GLU A 272 -26.69 -12.23 13.82
CA GLU A 272 -25.90 -11.94 15.01
C GLU A 272 -25.12 -10.64 14.83
N PRO A 273 -24.58 -10.01 15.88
CA PRO A 273 -23.82 -8.77 15.70
C PRO A 273 -22.69 -8.84 14.69
N MET A 274 -22.02 -10.00 14.58
CA MET A 274 -20.80 -10.16 13.77
C MET A 274 -20.91 -11.23 12.68
N PHE A 275 -22.07 -11.83 12.45
CA PHE A 275 -22.30 -12.77 11.36
C PHE A 275 -23.79 -12.92 11.03
N ILE A 276 -24.07 -13.43 9.84
CA ILE A 276 -25.42 -13.68 9.33
C ILE A 276 -25.51 -15.13 8.84
N ASN A 277 -26.59 -15.82 9.19
CA ASN A 277 -26.97 -17.12 8.64
C ASN A 277 -28.12 -16.95 7.65
N VAL A 278 -27.90 -17.40 6.42
CA VAL A 278 -28.87 -17.27 5.32
C VAL A 278 -29.21 -18.66 4.77
N ASN A 279 -30.49 -18.97 4.63
CA ASN A 279 -30.94 -20.10 3.81
C ASN A 279 -31.10 -19.64 2.36
N VAL A 280 -30.56 -20.43 1.45
CA VAL A 280 -30.65 -20.23 0.01
C VAL A 280 -31.28 -21.46 -0.62
N LYS A 281 -32.41 -21.28 -1.29
CA LYS A 281 -33.15 -22.36 -1.96
C LYS A 281 -33.27 -22.01 -3.45
N PRO A 282 -32.49 -22.67 -4.34
CA PRO A 282 -32.65 -22.51 -5.78
C PRO A 282 -33.92 -23.16 -6.30
N THR A 283 -34.50 -22.65 -7.37
CA THR A 283 -35.61 -23.29 -8.11
C THR A 283 -35.17 -24.49 -8.94
N ASP A 284 -33.90 -24.52 -9.33
CA ASP A 284 -33.20 -25.69 -9.93
C ASP A 284 -32.01 -26.07 -9.06
N GLU A 285 -32.10 -27.26 -8.43
CA GLU A 285 -31.05 -27.75 -7.50
C GLU A 285 -29.71 -28.06 -8.19
N SER A 286 -29.70 -28.18 -9.52
CA SER A 286 -28.48 -28.43 -10.30
C SER A 286 -27.72 -27.15 -10.65
N THR A 287 -28.36 -25.99 -10.57
CA THR A 287 -27.72 -24.72 -10.82
C THR A 287 -26.58 -24.46 -9.81
N ARG A 288 -25.40 -24.18 -10.34
CA ARG A 288 -24.24 -23.76 -9.55
C ARG A 288 -24.37 -22.27 -9.24
N TYR A 289 -24.27 -21.91 -7.98
CA TYR A 289 -24.46 -20.53 -7.57
C TYR A 289 -23.41 -20.06 -6.58
N PHE A 290 -23.22 -18.74 -6.57
CA PHE A 290 -22.36 -18.02 -5.65
C PHE A 290 -23.20 -17.08 -4.78
N LEU A 291 -22.77 -16.89 -3.54
CA LEU A 291 -23.41 -15.97 -2.60
C LEU A 291 -22.38 -14.97 -2.10
N THR A 292 -22.72 -13.69 -2.11
CA THR A 292 -21.92 -12.64 -1.47
C THR A 292 -22.78 -11.75 -0.59
N ILE A 293 -22.16 -11.11 0.41
CA ILE A 293 -22.82 -10.19 1.33
C ILE A 293 -22.02 -8.89 1.34
N LYS A 294 -22.69 -7.79 1.06
CA LYS A 294 -22.09 -6.45 1.05
C LYS A 294 -22.83 -5.55 2.03
N LYS A 295 -22.11 -4.65 2.70
CA LYS A 295 -22.72 -3.57 3.44
C LYS A 295 -23.51 -2.70 2.46
N THR A 296 -24.78 -2.46 2.75
CA THR A 296 -25.70 -1.79 1.81
C THR A 296 -25.20 -0.40 1.40
N SER A 297 -24.56 0.33 2.33
CA SER A 297 -23.99 1.65 2.04
C SER A 297 -22.82 1.61 1.04
N ASP A 298 -22.03 0.53 1.04
CA ASP A 298 -20.81 0.44 0.22
C ASP A 298 -21.12 0.13 -1.25
N VAL A 299 -22.32 -0.36 -1.51
CA VAL A 299 -22.82 -0.65 -2.86
C VAL A 299 -23.97 0.30 -3.27
N ALA A 300 -24.13 1.42 -2.55
CA ALA A 300 -25.14 2.42 -2.86
C ALA A 300 -24.94 2.97 -4.29
N GLY A 301 -26.04 2.98 -5.07
CA GLY A 301 -26.01 3.43 -6.46
C GLY A 301 -25.68 2.35 -7.49
N LEU A 302 -25.25 1.15 -7.07
CA LEU A 302 -25.08 0.00 -7.94
C LEU A 302 -26.36 -0.83 -8.02
N THR A 303 -26.66 -1.36 -9.19
CA THR A 303 -27.70 -2.38 -9.34
C THR A 303 -27.22 -3.71 -8.79
N ALA A 304 -28.14 -4.61 -8.42
CA ALA A 304 -27.78 -5.96 -7.97
C ALA A 304 -26.93 -6.72 -9.01
N THR A 305 -27.20 -6.51 -10.28
CA THR A 305 -26.41 -7.08 -11.39
C THR A 305 -24.98 -6.57 -11.38
N GLN A 306 -24.78 -5.26 -11.22
CA GLN A 306 -23.45 -4.67 -11.14
C GLN A 306 -22.66 -5.18 -9.93
N VAL A 307 -23.30 -5.32 -8.77
CA VAL A 307 -22.65 -5.89 -7.58
C VAL A 307 -22.17 -7.31 -7.83
N ALA A 308 -23.03 -8.16 -8.44
CA ALA A 308 -22.69 -9.55 -8.76
C ALA A 308 -21.55 -9.63 -9.80
N ASP A 309 -21.65 -8.85 -10.88
CA ASP A 309 -20.67 -8.86 -11.96
C ASP A 309 -19.32 -8.28 -11.52
N ASN A 310 -19.31 -7.25 -10.66
CA ASN A 310 -18.09 -6.72 -10.02
C ASN A 310 -17.41 -7.76 -9.10
N GLU A 311 -18.21 -8.51 -8.32
CA GLU A 311 -17.68 -9.57 -7.46
C GLU A 311 -16.99 -10.68 -8.26
N LEU A 312 -17.61 -11.11 -9.35
CA LEU A 312 -17.00 -12.11 -10.24
C LEU A 312 -15.74 -11.57 -10.92
N ALA A 313 -15.77 -10.34 -11.42
CA ALA A 313 -14.61 -9.70 -12.04
C ALA A 313 -13.44 -9.57 -11.05
N PHE A 314 -13.70 -9.17 -9.80
CA PHE A 314 -12.68 -9.11 -8.76
C PHE A 314 -12.01 -10.46 -8.52
N ASN A 315 -12.80 -11.54 -8.39
CA ASN A 315 -12.27 -12.88 -8.20
C ASN A 315 -11.52 -13.41 -9.44
N ASN A 316 -11.97 -13.07 -10.64
CA ASN A 316 -11.30 -13.42 -11.90
C ASN A 316 -9.99 -12.65 -12.12
N GLY A 317 -9.81 -11.51 -11.48
CA GLY A 317 -8.62 -10.66 -11.57
C GLY A 317 -7.42 -11.14 -10.74
N PHE A 318 -7.57 -12.17 -9.89
CA PHE A 318 -6.44 -12.74 -9.14
C PHE A 318 -5.44 -13.45 -10.07
N ASN A 319 -4.20 -13.59 -9.63
CA ASN A 319 -3.18 -14.37 -10.34
C ASN A 319 -2.58 -15.44 -9.42
N PRO A 320 -2.91 -16.74 -9.62
CA PRO A 320 -3.82 -17.27 -10.63
C PRO A 320 -5.28 -16.89 -10.37
N PRO A 321 -6.14 -16.85 -11.41
CA PRO A 321 -7.56 -16.58 -11.23
C PRO A 321 -8.25 -17.70 -10.45
N VAL A 322 -9.40 -17.38 -9.86
CA VAL A 322 -10.21 -18.37 -9.13
C VAL A 322 -10.64 -19.51 -10.09
N ASP A 323 -10.42 -20.75 -9.67
CA ASP A 323 -11.00 -21.90 -10.35
C ASP A 323 -12.44 -22.12 -9.87
N TRP A 324 -13.38 -21.55 -10.60
CA TRP A 324 -14.81 -21.65 -10.29
C TRP A 324 -15.35 -23.07 -10.33
N THR A 325 -14.64 -24.04 -10.89
CA THR A 325 -15.10 -25.44 -10.91
C THR A 325 -14.91 -26.12 -9.57
N THR A 326 -13.96 -25.67 -8.76
CA THR A 326 -13.57 -26.27 -7.48
C THR A 326 -13.66 -25.29 -6.29
N ASP A 327 -14.00 -24.02 -6.52
CA ASP A 327 -14.10 -23.02 -5.44
C ASP A 327 -15.14 -23.44 -4.39
N PRO A 328 -14.76 -23.54 -3.10
CA PRO A 328 -15.66 -23.97 -2.03
C PRO A 328 -16.83 -23.00 -1.76
N ARG A 329 -16.80 -21.80 -2.32
CA ARG A 329 -17.87 -20.80 -2.25
C ARG A 329 -18.92 -20.96 -3.35
N VAL A 330 -18.76 -21.94 -4.24
CA VAL A 330 -19.77 -22.29 -5.25
C VAL A 330 -20.59 -23.47 -4.74
N PHE A 331 -21.89 -23.25 -4.63
CA PHE A 331 -22.86 -24.17 -4.05
C PHE A 331 -23.82 -24.71 -5.09
N THR A 332 -24.52 -25.82 -4.74
CA THR A 332 -25.67 -26.38 -5.45
C THR A 332 -26.72 -26.82 -4.45
N GLY A 333 -27.98 -26.90 -4.86
CA GLY A 333 -29.10 -27.29 -4.00
C GLY A 333 -29.37 -26.31 -2.87
N GLU A 334 -30.31 -26.71 -1.99
CA GLU A 334 -30.64 -25.88 -0.83
C GLU A 334 -29.52 -25.90 0.22
N GLN A 335 -29.10 -24.71 0.69
CA GLN A 335 -28.03 -24.54 1.67
C GLN A 335 -28.40 -23.57 2.77
N THR A 336 -27.91 -23.83 3.99
CA THR A 336 -27.86 -22.82 5.05
C THR A 336 -26.40 -22.38 5.25
N LEU A 337 -26.10 -21.14 4.93
CA LEU A 337 -24.76 -20.59 4.85
C LEU A 337 -24.54 -19.55 5.93
N ASN A 338 -23.42 -19.67 6.63
CA ASN A 338 -22.93 -18.67 7.57
C ASN A 338 -21.97 -17.72 6.87
N SER A 339 -22.17 -16.41 7.01
CA SER A 339 -21.37 -15.38 6.35
C SER A 339 -19.87 -15.54 6.57
N ARG A 340 -19.46 -15.96 7.76
CA ARG A 340 -18.06 -16.13 8.14
C ARG A 340 -17.52 -17.50 7.72
N LYS A 341 -18.19 -18.60 8.11
CA LYS A 341 -17.68 -19.96 7.93
C LYS A 341 -17.70 -20.43 6.47
N ASN A 342 -18.76 -20.10 5.75
CA ASN A 342 -18.97 -20.58 4.39
C ASN A 342 -18.55 -19.56 3.33
N LEU A 343 -18.69 -18.26 3.61
CA LEU A 343 -18.46 -17.20 2.64
C LEU A 343 -17.15 -16.41 2.90
N GLY A 344 -16.51 -16.62 4.05
CA GLY A 344 -15.28 -15.91 4.41
C GLY A 344 -15.47 -14.41 4.69
N VAL A 345 -16.72 -13.95 4.90
CA VAL A 345 -17.02 -12.55 5.17
C VAL A 345 -16.79 -12.27 6.66
N THR A 346 -15.70 -11.59 6.97
CA THR A 346 -15.27 -11.26 8.35
C THR A 346 -15.58 -9.82 8.76
N THR A 347 -16.12 -9.01 7.84
CA THR A 347 -16.36 -7.57 8.03
C THR A 347 -17.80 -7.24 8.45
N ILE A 348 -18.59 -8.24 8.89
CA ILE A 348 -19.93 -8.00 9.42
C ILE A 348 -19.81 -7.25 10.76
N MET A 349 -20.52 -6.14 10.88
CA MET A 349 -20.52 -5.27 12.05
C MET A 349 -21.93 -5.16 12.66
N PRO A 350 -22.05 -4.86 13.97
CA PRO A 350 -23.33 -4.67 14.62
C PRO A 350 -24.10 -3.46 14.07
N SER A 351 -25.42 -3.47 14.26
CA SER A 351 -26.33 -2.37 13.90
C SER A 351 -26.16 -1.86 12.46
N THR A 352 -25.80 -2.77 11.55
CA THR A 352 -25.44 -2.43 10.17
C THR A 352 -26.34 -3.18 9.19
N GLU A 353 -26.78 -2.49 8.15
CA GLU A 353 -27.58 -3.07 7.08
C GLU A 353 -26.67 -3.69 6.01
N TYR A 354 -26.98 -4.93 5.65
CA TYR A 354 -26.32 -5.71 4.62
C TYR A 354 -27.31 -6.18 3.57
N THR A 355 -26.83 -6.30 2.33
CA THR A 355 -27.57 -6.95 1.27
C THR A 355 -26.85 -8.23 0.87
N VAL A 356 -27.59 -9.34 0.89
CA VAL A 356 -27.18 -10.65 0.39
C VAL A 356 -27.53 -10.73 -1.07
N TYR A 357 -26.60 -11.22 -1.90
CA TYR A 357 -26.76 -11.43 -3.33
C TYR A 357 -26.51 -12.89 -3.66
N ALA A 358 -27.44 -13.55 -4.33
CA ALA A 358 -27.30 -14.91 -4.83
C ALA A 358 -27.50 -14.92 -6.35
N PHE A 359 -26.62 -15.60 -7.07
CA PHE A 359 -26.65 -15.69 -8.53
C PHE A 359 -25.91 -16.93 -9.03
N GLY A 360 -26.37 -17.47 -10.15
CA GLY A 360 -25.72 -18.59 -10.82
C GLY A 360 -24.36 -18.17 -11.41
N VAL A 361 -23.40 -19.11 -11.41
CA VAL A 361 -22.05 -18.90 -11.92
C VAL A 361 -21.57 -20.05 -12.82
N SER A 362 -21.02 -19.72 -13.98
CA SER A 362 -20.39 -20.70 -14.90
C SER A 362 -19.01 -21.15 -14.43
N ALA A 363 -18.45 -22.14 -15.12
CA ALA A 363 -17.09 -22.60 -14.89
C ALA A 363 -16.02 -21.53 -15.21
N GLU A 364 -16.37 -20.56 -16.05
CA GLU A 364 -15.51 -19.44 -16.47
C GLU A 364 -15.70 -18.19 -15.57
N GLY A 365 -16.48 -18.29 -14.49
CA GLY A 365 -16.73 -17.16 -13.58
C GLY A 365 -17.61 -16.07 -14.19
N VAL A 366 -18.58 -16.45 -15.02
CA VAL A 366 -19.57 -15.54 -15.60
C VAL A 366 -20.93 -15.81 -14.97
N ARG A 367 -21.68 -14.77 -14.66
CA ARG A 367 -23.04 -14.91 -14.11
C ARG A 367 -23.98 -15.55 -15.12
N THR A 368 -24.77 -16.56 -14.67
CA THR A 368 -25.67 -17.33 -15.53
C THR A 368 -27.15 -17.00 -15.30
N THR A 369 -27.52 -16.47 -14.12
CA THR A 369 -28.91 -16.19 -13.74
C THR A 369 -29.16 -14.70 -13.50
N ILE A 370 -30.42 -14.31 -13.29
CA ILE A 370 -30.74 -13.05 -12.62
C ILE A 370 -30.25 -13.11 -11.17
N VAL A 371 -30.06 -11.93 -10.54
CA VAL A 371 -29.59 -11.83 -9.15
C VAL A 371 -30.78 -11.77 -8.20
N SER A 372 -30.81 -12.65 -7.21
CA SER A 372 -31.77 -12.58 -6.09
C SER A 372 -31.12 -11.86 -4.92
N THR A 373 -31.88 -11.02 -4.21
CA THR A 373 -31.35 -10.20 -3.09
C THR A 373 -32.19 -10.35 -1.83
N LEU A 374 -31.53 -10.15 -0.66
CA LEU A 374 -32.17 -10.11 0.66
C LEU A 374 -31.47 -9.07 1.52
N ASN A 375 -32.24 -8.13 2.09
CA ASN A 375 -31.68 -7.17 3.06
C ASN A 375 -31.76 -7.77 4.47
N VAL A 376 -30.66 -7.59 5.22
CA VAL A 376 -30.52 -8.07 6.60
C VAL A 376 -29.86 -6.99 7.42
N THR A 377 -30.47 -6.66 8.58
CA THR A 377 -29.83 -5.76 9.55
C THR A 377 -29.31 -6.58 10.73
N THR A 378 -28.04 -6.44 11.06
CA THR A 378 -27.47 -7.08 12.25
C THR A 378 -27.94 -6.37 13.52
N PRO A 379 -28.18 -7.10 14.62
CA PRO A 379 -28.52 -6.49 15.89
C PRO A 379 -27.34 -5.68 16.46
N SER A 380 -27.64 -4.84 17.46
CA SER A 380 -26.60 -4.17 18.25
C SER A 380 -25.81 -5.18 19.09
N ALA A 381 -24.53 -4.86 19.32
CA ALA A 381 -23.74 -5.63 20.28
C ALA A 381 -24.32 -5.50 21.70
N THR A 382 -24.24 -6.58 22.45
CA THR A 382 -24.64 -6.65 23.86
C THR A 382 -23.49 -7.18 24.70
N GLU A 383 -23.55 -6.96 26.01
CA GLU A 383 -22.58 -7.58 26.92
C GLU A 383 -22.64 -9.11 26.81
N SER A 384 -21.48 -9.73 26.84
CA SER A 384 -21.29 -11.17 26.78
C SER A 384 -20.89 -11.73 28.14
N ALA A 385 -21.33 -12.94 28.44
CA ALA A 385 -20.89 -13.72 29.57
C ALA A 385 -19.57 -14.48 29.30
N MET A 386 -18.96 -14.32 28.12
CA MET A 386 -17.70 -14.94 27.77
C MET A 386 -16.61 -14.57 28.77
N THR A 387 -15.89 -15.55 29.23
CA THR A 387 -14.66 -15.35 30.01
C THR A 387 -13.45 -15.76 29.19
N LEU A 388 -12.33 -15.08 29.41
CA LEU A 388 -11.08 -15.27 28.67
C LEU A 388 -9.96 -15.59 29.66
N SER A 389 -9.23 -16.68 29.42
CA SER A 389 -8.08 -17.09 30.25
C SER A 389 -6.79 -16.88 29.47
N ILE A 390 -5.88 -16.10 30.04
CA ILE A 390 -4.50 -15.91 29.54
C ILE A 390 -3.62 -16.94 30.24
N LYS A 391 -2.90 -17.76 29.47
CA LYS A 391 -2.08 -18.86 29.99
C LYS A 391 -0.81 -19.05 29.16
N ASP A 392 0.08 -19.92 29.65
CA ASP A 392 1.32 -20.31 28.96
C ASP A 392 2.18 -19.09 28.56
N VAL A 393 2.21 -18.09 29.44
CA VAL A 393 2.94 -16.84 29.21
C VAL A 393 4.43 -17.08 29.37
N THR A 394 5.21 -16.74 28.35
CA THR A 394 6.67 -16.71 28.41
C THR A 394 7.22 -15.41 27.86
N ALA A 395 8.37 -14.99 28.36
CA ALA A 395 9.19 -13.91 27.77
C ALA A 395 10.48 -14.51 27.23
N GLY A 396 11.02 -13.96 26.18
CA GLY A 396 12.27 -14.35 25.55
C GLY A 396 12.79 -13.29 24.61
N GLY A 397 13.97 -13.51 24.03
CA GLY A 397 14.58 -12.63 23.04
C GLY A 397 14.74 -13.31 21.70
N GLU A 398 14.67 -12.53 20.64
CA GLU A 398 15.01 -12.96 19.27
C GLU A 398 15.81 -11.87 18.56
N THR A 399 16.57 -12.24 17.55
CA THR A 399 17.32 -11.27 16.74
C THR A 399 16.35 -10.33 16.03
N ASP A 400 16.56 -9.02 16.16
CA ASP A 400 15.79 -8.03 15.43
C ASP A 400 16.04 -8.18 13.92
N PRO A 401 15.03 -8.52 13.11
CA PRO A 401 15.20 -8.67 11.67
C PRO A 401 15.56 -7.37 10.95
N ASN A 402 15.34 -6.22 11.59
CA ASN A 402 15.62 -4.89 11.04
C ASN A 402 16.96 -4.31 11.52
N ASP A 403 17.64 -5.01 12.47
CA ASP A 403 18.92 -4.55 12.98
C ASP A 403 20.09 -5.28 12.32
N TRP A 404 20.86 -4.55 11.54
CA TRP A 404 22.08 -5.03 10.89
C TRP A 404 23.15 -5.53 11.87
N PHE A 405 23.15 -5.08 13.12
CA PHE A 405 24.11 -5.45 14.15
C PHE A 405 23.71 -6.70 14.95
N GLY A 406 22.51 -7.24 14.69
CA GLY A 406 22.04 -8.47 15.30
C GLY A 406 21.65 -8.32 16.78
N ASN A 407 21.23 -7.12 17.20
CA ASN A 407 20.67 -6.91 18.53
C ASN A 407 19.43 -7.77 18.74
N THR A 408 19.18 -8.16 19.99
CA THR A 408 17.99 -8.92 20.37
C THR A 408 16.88 -7.99 20.81
N ILE A 409 15.64 -8.33 20.43
CA ILE A 409 14.42 -7.68 20.91
C ILE A 409 13.61 -8.67 21.73
N PRO A 410 12.93 -8.21 22.80
CA PRO A 410 12.05 -9.07 23.58
C PRO A 410 10.85 -9.53 22.77
N TYR A 411 10.36 -10.72 23.09
CA TYR A 411 9.04 -11.18 22.66
C TYR A 411 8.26 -11.79 23.81
N PHE A 412 6.93 -11.83 23.65
CA PHE A 412 6.07 -12.65 24.50
C PHE A 412 5.42 -13.76 23.69
N THR A 413 5.28 -14.94 24.31
CA THR A 413 4.33 -15.95 23.86
C THR A 413 3.26 -16.15 24.92
N TYR A 414 2.02 -16.40 24.48
CA TYR A 414 0.89 -16.64 25.39
C TYR A 414 -0.26 -17.35 24.68
N GLY A 415 -1.04 -18.10 25.44
CA GLY A 415 -2.27 -18.73 24.99
C GLY A 415 -3.50 -18.00 25.50
N ILE A 416 -4.58 -17.96 24.69
CA ILE A 416 -5.88 -17.48 25.11
C ILE A 416 -6.89 -18.63 24.99
N THR A 417 -7.72 -18.79 26.01
CA THR A 417 -8.83 -19.75 25.98
C THR A 417 -10.13 -19.03 26.29
N PRO A 418 -11.02 -18.85 25.28
CA PRO A 418 -12.36 -18.35 25.51
C PRO A 418 -13.27 -19.45 26.08
N SER A 419 -14.28 -19.05 26.86
CA SER A 419 -15.30 -19.98 27.40
C SER A 419 -16.43 -20.27 26.40
N VAL A 420 -16.52 -19.52 25.30
CA VAL A 420 -17.43 -19.72 24.17
C VAL A 420 -16.68 -19.64 22.86
N ASP A 421 -17.06 -20.47 21.90
CA ASP A 421 -16.30 -20.67 20.69
C ASP A 421 -16.71 -19.72 19.52
N ASN A 422 -17.92 -19.20 19.56
CA ASN A 422 -18.54 -18.47 18.44
C ASN A 422 -18.57 -16.94 18.62
N GLU A 423 -17.87 -16.43 19.63
CA GLU A 423 -17.71 -14.99 19.86
C GLU A 423 -16.29 -14.55 19.61
N TYR A 424 -16.12 -13.32 19.09
CA TYR A 424 -14.81 -12.74 18.90
C TYR A 424 -14.25 -12.19 20.20
N TYR A 425 -12.93 -12.30 20.34
CA TYR A 425 -12.16 -11.55 21.31
C TYR A 425 -10.98 -10.86 20.64
N TYR A 426 -10.61 -9.71 21.16
CA TYR A 426 -9.42 -8.95 20.78
C TYR A 426 -8.33 -9.20 21.82
N THR A 427 -7.07 -9.32 21.36
CA THR A 427 -5.92 -9.51 22.27
C THR A 427 -4.72 -8.68 21.78
N GLY A 428 -3.88 -8.29 22.71
CA GLY A 428 -2.65 -7.54 22.44
C GLY A 428 -1.80 -7.38 23.70
N VAL A 429 -0.79 -6.55 23.58
CA VAL A 429 0.15 -6.21 24.65
C VAL A 429 0.17 -4.69 24.82
N VAL A 430 0.22 -4.20 26.05
CA VAL A 430 0.34 -2.78 26.37
C VAL A 430 1.41 -2.57 27.44
N LYS A 431 2.25 -1.55 27.30
CA LYS A 431 3.20 -1.15 28.35
C LYS A 431 2.44 -0.73 29.59
N LYS A 432 2.81 -1.28 30.76
CA LYS A 432 2.12 -1.01 32.02
C LYS A 432 2.04 0.49 32.34
N SER A 433 3.13 1.23 32.13
CA SER A 433 3.15 2.68 32.37
C SER A 433 2.20 3.46 31.45
N GLU A 434 1.93 2.99 30.22
CA GLU A 434 0.92 3.56 29.33
C GLU A 434 -0.49 3.19 29.82
N TYR A 435 -0.72 1.91 30.10
CA TYR A 435 -2.01 1.45 30.64
C TYR A 435 -2.40 2.22 31.91
N ASP A 436 -1.47 2.47 32.82
CA ASP A 436 -1.71 3.19 34.09
C ASP A 436 -2.09 4.68 33.89
N THR A 437 -2.01 5.23 32.67
CA THR A 437 -2.51 6.58 32.33
C THR A 437 -4.00 6.62 32.09
N PHE A 438 -4.64 5.49 31.83
CA PHE A 438 -6.08 5.42 31.59
C PHE A 438 -6.86 5.46 32.92
N PRO A 439 -8.01 6.12 32.97
CA PRO A 439 -8.80 6.22 34.20
C PRO A 439 -9.40 4.88 34.65
N ASP A 440 -9.67 3.99 33.71
CA ASP A 440 -10.23 2.66 33.95
C ASP A 440 -10.03 1.71 32.74
N ASP A 441 -10.35 0.41 32.94
CA ASP A 441 -10.28 -0.63 31.92
C ASP A 441 -11.14 -0.30 30.69
N LYS A 442 -12.27 0.36 30.87
CA LYS A 442 -13.20 0.70 29.78
C LYS A 442 -12.62 1.76 28.85
N ALA A 443 -11.95 2.78 29.43
CA ALA A 443 -11.28 3.82 28.65
C ALA A 443 -10.12 3.24 27.85
N PHE A 444 -9.33 2.31 28.45
CA PHE A 444 -8.28 1.60 27.76
C PHE A 444 -8.82 0.74 26.59
N MET A 445 -9.87 -0.06 26.84
CA MET A 445 -10.45 -0.91 25.78
C MET A 445 -10.99 -0.06 24.61
N ALA A 446 -11.59 1.09 24.90
CA ALA A 446 -12.07 2.01 23.86
C ALA A 446 -10.90 2.59 23.03
N ASP A 447 -9.79 2.96 23.67
CA ASP A 447 -8.59 3.42 22.99
C ASP A 447 -7.97 2.32 22.13
N ALA A 448 -7.86 1.09 22.63
CA ALA A 448 -7.31 -0.04 21.89
C ALA A 448 -8.14 -0.33 20.62
N ILE A 449 -9.47 -0.27 20.71
CA ILE A 449 -10.37 -0.42 19.56
C ILE A 449 -10.15 0.73 18.56
N ALA A 450 -10.08 1.97 19.03
CA ALA A 450 -9.91 3.13 18.16
C ALA A 450 -8.56 3.14 17.43
N LYS A 451 -7.48 2.77 18.10
CA LYS A 451 -6.13 2.66 17.48
C LYS A 451 -6.03 1.53 16.47
N ALA A 452 -6.69 0.40 16.72
CA ALA A 452 -6.73 -0.71 15.77
C ALA A 452 -7.53 -0.35 14.49
N GLY A 453 -8.53 0.52 14.59
CA GLY A 453 -9.32 1.04 13.47
C GLY A 453 -9.87 -0.07 12.56
N ASP A 454 -9.77 0.10 11.25
CA ASP A 454 -10.25 -0.87 10.24
C ASP A 454 -9.47 -2.20 10.27
N LEU A 455 -8.29 -2.22 10.87
CA LEU A 455 -7.44 -3.42 10.98
C LEU A 455 -7.75 -4.26 12.24
N ILE A 456 -8.72 -3.86 13.06
CA ILE A 456 -9.02 -4.53 14.33
C ILE A 456 -9.26 -6.03 14.17
N MET A 457 -9.90 -6.44 13.06
CA MET A 457 -10.19 -7.86 12.79
C MET A 457 -8.94 -8.71 12.56
N MET A 458 -7.78 -8.10 12.29
CA MET A 458 -6.50 -8.83 12.19
C MET A 458 -6.02 -9.37 13.55
N ASN A 459 -6.47 -8.76 14.66
CA ASN A 459 -6.15 -9.15 16.02
C ASN A 459 -7.37 -9.68 16.79
N CYS A 460 -8.45 -10.00 16.07
CA CYS A 460 -9.64 -10.64 16.61
C CYS A 460 -9.67 -12.13 16.28
N TYR A 461 -9.95 -12.95 17.27
CA TYR A 461 -9.93 -14.41 17.19
C TYR A 461 -11.18 -15.00 17.83
N MET A 462 -11.41 -16.28 17.63
CA MET A 462 -12.50 -17.05 18.23
C MET A 462 -12.03 -18.45 18.58
N GLY A 463 -12.74 -19.11 19.51
CA GLY A 463 -12.43 -20.47 19.94
C GLY A 463 -12.70 -21.53 18.87
N GLU A 464 -13.63 -21.28 17.94
CA GLU A 464 -13.95 -22.23 16.88
C GLU A 464 -12.75 -22.49 15.96
N ASN A 465 -12.58 -23.74 15.56
CA ASN A 465 -11.59 -24.14 14.57
C ASN A 465 -12.05 -23.72 13.16
N ASN A 466 -11.85 -22.46 12.83
CA ASN A 466 -12.21 -21.85 11.55
C ASN A 466 -10.98 -21.20 10.91
N SER A 467 -10.74 -21.49 9.67
CA SER A 467 -9.50 -21.36 8.90
C SER A 467 -8.62 -20.13 9.13
N SER A 468 -9.14 -18.93 9.27
CA SER A 468 -8.33 -17.70 9.35
C SER A 468 -8.42 -16.95 10.68
N LEU A 469 -9.45 -17.24 11.49
CA LEU A 469 -9.73 -16.53 12.75
C LEU A 469 -9.72 -17.44 13.98
N SER A 470 -9.27 -18.70 13.80
CA SER A 470 -9.10 -19.62 14.92
C SER A 470 -8.05 -19.12 15.88
N THR A 471 -8.31 -19.30 17.17
CA THR A 471 -7.33 -19.06 18.21
C THR A 471 -6.07 -19.89 17.93
N PRO A 472 -4.89 -19.27 17.73
CA PRO A 472 -3.65 -20.04 17.63
C PRO A 472 -3.33 -20.74 18.96
N ALA A 473 -2.57 -21.82 18.91
CA ALA A 473 -2.14 -22.53 20.11
C ALA A 473 -1.34 -21.60 21.03
N LEU A 474 -0.50 -20.75 20.45
CA LEU A 474 0.23 -19.67 21.13
C LEU A 474 0.31 -18.45 20.22
N PHE A 475 0.05 -17.29 20.79
CA PHE A 475 0.39 -16.01 20.20
C PHE A 475 1.87 -15.72 20.40
N LYS A 476 2.50 -15.03 19.48
CA LYS A 476 3.84 -14.46 19.63
C LYS A 476 3.85 -13.03 19.15
N THR A 477 4.41 -12.12 19.94
CA THR A 477 4.54 -10.71 19.57
C THR A 477 5.86 -10.12 20.07
N THR A 478 6.46 -9.26 19.26
CA THR A 478 7.61 -8.42 19.58
C THR A 478 7.21 -6.96 19.75
N THR A 479 5.92 -6.65 19.54
CA THR A 479 5.39 -5.29 19.58
C THR A 479 4.19 -5.17 20.53
N ASP A 480 3.95 -3.95 21.01
CA ASP A 480 2.72 -3.60 21.70
C ASP A 480 1.55 -3.37 20.71
N TYR A 481 0.37 -3.08 21.25
CA TYR A 481 -0.87 -2.88 20.46
C TYR A 481 -0.83 -1.63 19.56
N THR A 482 0.14 -0.75 19.76
CA THR A 482 0.38 0.44 18.92
C THR A 482 1.46 0.23 17.86
N GLY A 483 2.10 -0.96 17.85
CA GLY A 483 3.15 -1.33 16.90
C GLY A 483 4.56 -0.98 17.37
N ASN A 484 4.74 -0.48 18.61
CA ASN A 484 6.07 -0.20 19.13
C ASN A 484 6.75 -1.48 19.58
N THR A 485 8.05 -1.63 19.27
CA THR A 485 8.86 -2.76 19.73
C THR A 485 8.92 -2.83 21.26
N LEU A 486 8.82 -4.03 21.81
CA LEU A 486 8.94 -4.26 23.24
C LEU A 486 10.35 -3.87 23.73
N VAL A 487 10.43 -3.30 24.93
CA VAL A 487 11.68 -2.82 25.52
C VAL A 487 12.09 -3.74 26.67
N ASN A 488 13.34 -4.24 26.62
CA ASN A 488 13.88 -5.11 27.64
C ASN A 488 13.84 -4.47 29.04
N GLY A 489 13.40 -5.22 30.03
CA GLY A 489 13.27 -4.75 31.42
C GLY A 489 11.98 -4.00 31.74
N ASP A 490 11.20 -3.60 30.75
CA ASP A 490 9.90 -2.96 30.95
C ASP A 490 8.82 -3.99 31.34
N THR A 491 7.80 -3.49 32.05
CA THR A 491 6.63 -4.30 32.44
C THR A 491 5.47 -4.01 31.54
N TYR A 492 4.78 -5.07 31.11
CA TYR A 492 3.64 -5.02 30.19
C TYR A 492 2.45 -5.77 30.76
N TYR A 493 1.26 -5.45 30.24
CA TYR A 493 0.09 -6.31 30.34
C TYR A 493 -0.16 -6.99 29.01
N ILE A 494 -0.26 -8.32 28.99
CA ILE A 494 -0.98 -9.04 27.96
C ILE A 494 -2.44 -8.87 28.30
N PHE A 495 -3.24 -8.42 27.35
CA PHE A 495 -4.65 -8.15 27.57
C PHE A 495 -5.55 -8.82 26.53
N THR A 496 -6.79 -9.06 26.92
CA THR A 496 -7.83 -9.59 26.03
C THR A 496 -9.21 -9.21 26.53
N PHE A 497 -10.16 -9.04 25.61
CA PHE A 497 -11.57 -8.78 25.91
C PHE A 497 -12.45 -9.21 24.74
N GLY A 498 -13.73 -9.55 25.02
CA GLY A 498 -14.71 -9.87 23.99
C GLY A 498 -15.00 -8.67 23.09
N TYR A 499 -15.16 -8.90 21.80
CA TYR A 499 -15.34 -7.86 20.79
C TYR A 499 -16.50 -8.13 19.85
N ALA A 500 -17.39 -7.14 19.70
CA ALA A 500 -18.41 -7.09 18.65
C ALA A 500 -18.65 -5.64 18.21
N GLY A 501 -17.65 -5.00 17.61
CA GLY A 501 -17.68 -3.57 17.30
C GLY A 501 -17.44 -2.66 18.52
N ILE A 502 -17.68 -3.18 19.72
CA ILE A 502 -17.37 -2.62 21.04
C ILE A 502 -16.79 -3.72 21.92
N ALA A 503 -16.22 -3.36 23.06
CA ALA A 503 -15.88 -4.35 24.09
C ALA A 503 -17.17 -4.94 24.68
N THR A 504 -17.29 -6.28 24.67
CA THR A 504 -18.48 -7.01 25.13
C THR A 504 -18.27 -7.70 26.47
N THR A 505 -17.04 -7.82 26.95
CA THR A 505 -16.70 -8.39 28.27
C THR A 505 -15.86 -7.39 29.08
N PRO A 506 -15.65 -7.63 30.39
CA PRO A 506 -14.57 -6.99 31.13
C PRO A 506 -13.20 -7.25 30.50
N LEU A 507 -12.23 -6.42 30.83
CA LEU A 507 -10.83 -6.62 30.46
C LEU A 507 -10.20 -7.76 31.29
N PHE A 508 -9.56 -8.70 30.63
CA PHE A 508 -8.68 -9.70 31.22
C PHE A 508 -7.25 -9.32 30.94
N LYS A 509 -6.37 -9.33 31.94
CA LYS A 509 -4.97 -8.93 31.78
C LYS A 509 -4.04 -9.79 32.63
N TYR A 510 -2.81 -9.96 32.14
CA TYR A 510 -1.74 -10.69 32.79
C TYR A 510 -0.47 -9.83 32.76
N GLU A 511 0.11 -9.58 33.94
CA GLU A 511 1.34 -8.78 34.05
C GLU A 511 2.57 -9.63 33.72
N VAL A 512 3.44 -9.13 32.86
CA VAL A 512 4.67 -9.80 32.43
C VAL A 512 5.78 -8.76 32.24
N LYS A 513 7.02 -9.17 32.59
CA LYS A 513 8.20 -8.34 32.36
C LYS A 513 8.91 -8.80 31.10
N ALA A 514 9.31 -7.86 30.26
CA ALA A 514 10.08 -8.16 29.05
C ALA A 514 11.51 -8.55 29.44
N ASP A 515 11.97 -9.66 28.87
CA ASP A 515 13.32 -10.20 29.06
C ASP A 515 13.78 -10.78 27.72
N ASP A 516 14.82 -10.19 27.15
CA ASP A 516 15.40 -10.65 25.88
C ASP A 516 16.48 -11.72 26.08
N GLY A 517 16.69 -12.19 27.32
CA GLY A 517 17.72 -13.15 27.66
C GLY A 517 19.14 -12.58 27.63
N SER A 518 19.30 -11.29 27.31
CA SER A 518 20.59 -10.64 27.38
C SER A 518 20.97 -10.46 28.88
N THR A 519 21.92 -11.24 29.37
CA THR A 519 22.57 -10.93 30.64
C THR A 519 23.35 -9.63 30.40
N GLY A 520 22.90 -8.52 31.00
CA GLY A 520 23.53 -7.21 30.90
C GLY A 520 25.03 -7.24 31.30
N GLY A 521 25.83 -7.61 30.35
CA GLY A 521 27.28 -7.67 30.41
C GLY A 521 27.84 -6.85 29.27
N GLY A 522 27.89 -5.54 29.45
CA GLY A 522 28.70 -4.68 28.59
C GLY A 522 30.14 -5.13 28.62
N TRP A 523 30.57 -5.84 27.59
CA TRP A 523 31.99 -6.02 27.32
C TRP A 523 32.49 -4.75 26.62
N TRP A 524 32.81 -3.72 27.41
CA TRP A 524 33.80 -2.75 26.97
C TRP A 524 35.16 -3.25 27.47
N PRO A 525 36.11 -3.63 26.61
CA PRO A 525 37.48 -3.73 27.05
C PRO A 525 37.95 -2.32 27.40
N GLU A 526 38.32 -2.12 28.66
CA GLU A 526 39.09 -0.96 29.06
C GLU A 526 40.40 -0.93 28.26
N TRP A 527 40.55 0.12 27.41
CA TRP A 527 41.82 0.53 26.84
C TRP A 527 42.11 1.97 27.22
#